data_cf414e890bb688c8ada0172a21b3297d
#
_entry.id   cf414e890bb688c8ada0172a21b3297d
#
_cell.length_a   1.000
_cell.length_b   1.000
_cell.length_c   1.000
_cell.angle_alpha   90.00
_cell.angle_beta   90.00
_cell.angle_gamma   90.00
#
_symmetry.space_group_name_H-M   'P 1'
#
loop_
_entity.id
_entity.type
_entity.pdbx_description
1 polymer ?
#
loop_
_entity_poly.entity_id
_entity_poly.type
_entity_poly.pdbx_seq_one_letter_code
_entity_poly.pdbx_strand_id
1 'polypeptide(L)'
;LLESSEPRKTAWERPEDASVQPLLGTNKVEQLALVVKDLDAAADAYCKLLGIEKPSIIHSGSTDITNVIYKGKPTEGKSKYMFIDTPLIQIELIEPGESPSTWKDHLETYGEGVHHISFVVKDLEDKMKMLEEMGYPVIQTGNFFNGKGRYAYMDTTSTYKVIIELLERFDE
;
A
#
# COMPACT_ATOMS: atom_id res chain seq x y z
N LEU A 1 -31.93 15.93 29.58
CA LEU A 1 -30.62 16.55 29.70
C LEU A 1 -29.64 15.68 28.89
N LEU A 2 -29.35 16.08 27.65
CA LEU A 2 -28.31 15.46 26.82
C LEU A 2 -27.00 16.13 27.23
N GLU A 3 -26.13 15.37 27.89
CA GLU A 3 -24.76 15.80 28.12
C GLU A 3 -24.06 16.02 26.77
N SER A 4 -23.52 17.22 26.61
CA SER A 4 -22.68 17.57 25.47
C SER A 4 -21.49 16.63 25.43
N SER A 5 -21.47 15.67 24.51
CA SER A 5 -20.26 14.91 24.23
C SER A 5 -19.22 15.88 23.68
N GLU A 6 -18.11 16.04 24.37
CA GLU A 6 -16.95 16.72 23.82
C GLU A 6 -16.63 16.12 22.43
N PRO A 7 -16.29 16.94 21.43
CA PRO A 7 -15.89 16.42 20.14
C PRO A 7 -14.73 15.45 20.37
N ARG A 8 -14.80 14.25 19.80
CA ARG A 8 -13.67 13.31 19.81
C ARG A 8 -12.45 14.08 19.35
N LYS A 9 -11.46 14.21 20.22
CA LYS A 9 -10.14 14.65 19.79
C LYS A 9 -9.77 13.80 18.60
N THR A 10 -9.60 14.43 17.44
CA THR A 10 -9.17 13.71 16.26
C THR A 10 -7.83 13.07 16.59
N ALA A 11 -7.69 11.78 16.41
CA ALA A 11 -6.53 10.96 16.78
C ALA A 11 -5.22 11.37 16.06
N TRP A 12 -5.23 12.50 15.39
CA TRP A 12 -4.18 13.05 14.54
C TRP A 12 -3.35 14.16 15.20
N GLU A 13 -3.80 14.69 16.33
CA GLU A 13 -2.95 15.56 17.12
C GLU A 13 -1.88 14.69 17.78
N ARG A 14 -0.67 14.76 17.24
CA ARG A 14 0.50 14.13 17.86
C ARG A 14 0.57 14.65 19.30
N PRO A 15 0.68 13.76 20.33
CA PRO A 15 0.99 14.22 21.67
C PRO A 15 2.21 15.14 21.60
N GLU A 16 2.18 16.27 22.28
CA GLU A 16 3.30 17.24 22.28
C GLU A 16 4.61 16.65 22.86
N ASP A 17 4.54 15.46 23.46
CA ASP A 17 5.70 14.71 23.94
C ASP A 17 6.38 13.97 22.79
N ALA A 18 7.17 14.70 22.00
CA ALA A 18 7.87 14.26 20.81
C ALA A 18 9.12 13.40 21.09
N SER A 19 9.17 12.68 22.22
CA SER A 19 10.32 11.82 22.57
C SER A 19 10.38 10.55 21.70
N VAL A 20 9.26 10.12 21.10
CA VAL A 20 9.19 8.95 20.24
C VAL A 20 9.04 9.40 18.78
N GLN A 21 10.09 9.21 17.99
CA GLN A 21 10.04 9.46 16.55
C GLN A 21 9.51 8.21 15.80
N PRO A 22 8.67 8.38 14.77
CA PRO A 22 8.26 7.27 13.94
C PRO A 22 9.48 6.61 13.27
N LEU A 23 9.56 5.29 13.31
CA LEU A 23 10.65 4.50 12.73
C LEU A 23 10.86 4.80 11.23
N LEU A 24 9.77 4.98 10.50
CA LEU A 24 9.80 5.31 9.08
C LEU A 24 9.97 6.81 8.79
N GLY A 25 10.04 7.67 9.82
CA GLY A 25 10.05 9.12 9.68
C GLY A 25 8.66 9.73 9.46
N THR A 26 7.63 8.89 9.37
CA THR A 26 6.22 9.28 9.23
C THR A 26 5.32 8.33 10.01
N ASN A 27 4.19 8.81 10.48
CA ASN A 27 3.09 8.02 11.05
C ASN A 27 1.81 8.14 10.20
N LYS A 28 1.90 8.78 9.03
CA LYS A 28 0.78 8.91 8.10
C LYS A 28 0.69 7.65 7.25
N VAL A 29 -0.41 6.93 7.38
CA VAL A 29 -0.77 5.88 6.42
C VAL A 29 -1.23 6.55 5.13
N GLU A 30 -0.61 6.20 4.01
CA GLU A 30 -0.94 6.74 2.70
C GLU A 30 -2.06 5.93 2.03
N GLN A 31 -1.92 4.60 2.04
CA GLN A 31 -2.87 3.72 1.38
C GLN A 31 -3.23 2.52 2.26
N LEU A 32 -4.44 2.01 2.03
CA LEU A 32 -4.89 0.67 2.39
C LEU A 32 -5.18 -0.09 1.11
N ALA A 33 -4.45 -1.17 0.86
CA ALA A 33 -4.60 -1.96 -0.36
C ALA A 33 -5.30 -3.30 -0.11
N LEU A 34 -6.19 -3.64 -1.03
CA LEU A 34 -6.91 -4.91 -1.06
C LEU A 34 -6.63 -5.65 -2.36
N VAL A 35 -6.35 -6.94 -2.25
CA VAL A 35 -6.32 -7.84 -3.38
C VAL A 35 -7.73 -8.38 -3.62
N VAL A 36 -8.17 -8.33 -4.87
CA VAL A 36 -9.52 -8.75 -5.30
C VAL A 36 -9.42 -9.63 -6.55
N LYS A 37 -10.43 -10.49 -6.77
CA LYS A 37 -10.52 -11.35 -7.97
C LYS A 37 -11.12 -10.64 -9.16
N ASP A 38 -12.03 -9.71 -8.91
CA ASP A 38 -12.75 -8.94 -9.92
C ASP A 38 -12.72 -7.48 -9.52
N LEU A 39 -11.83 -6.73 -10.16
CA LEU A 39 -11.60 -5.32 -9.87
C LEU A 39 -12.84 -4.47 -10.16
N ASP A 40 -13.54 -4.77 -11.26
CA ASP A 40 -14.73 -4.02 -11.64
C ASP A 40 -15.86 -4.18 -10.64
N ALA A 41 -16.13 -5.40 -10.21
CA ALA A 41 -17.17 -5.69 -9.23
C ALA A 41 -16.83 -5.08 -7.85
N ALA A 42 -15.58 -5.19 -7.40
CA ALA A 42 -15.13 -4.59 -6.16
C ALA A 42 -15.22 -3.05 -6.21
N ALA A 43 -14.78 -2.45 -7.32
CA ALA A 43 -14.85 -1.01 -7.53
C ALA A 43 -16.30 -0.49 -7.52
N ASP A 44 -17.21 -1.16 -8.20
CA ASP A 44 -18.65 -0.79 -8.20
C ASP A 44 -19.23 -0.81 -6.78
N ALA A 45 -18.85 -1.82 -5.99
CA ALA A 45 -19.31 -1.93 -4.60
C ALA A 45 -18.77 -0.78 -3.73
N TYR A 46 -17.47 -0.45 -3.83
CA TYR A 46 -16.86 0.66 -3.09
C TYR A 46 -17.41 2.02 -3.54
N CYS A 47 -17.53 2.26 -4.83
CA CYS A 47 -18.06 3.52 -5.35
C CYS A 47 -19.52 3.75 -4.91
N LYS A 48 -20.34 2.69 -4.92
CA LYS A 48 -21.71 2.74 -4.40
C LYS A 48 -21.74 3.02 -2.88
N LEU A 49 -20.86 2.35 -2.12
CA LEU A 49 -20.77 2.53 -0.67
C LEU A 49 -20.38 3.96 -0.29
N LEU A 50 -19.40 4.51 -1.03
CA LEU A 50 -18.83 5.82 -0.73
C LEU A 50 -19.57 6.98 -1.42
N GLY A 51 -20.48 6.69 -2.36
CA GLY A 51 -21.22 7.71 -3.12
C GLY A 51 -20.33 8.52 -4.08
N ILE A 52 -19.36 7.87 -4.72
CA ILE A 52 -18.40 8.51 -5.64
C ILE A 52 -18.52 7.92 -7.05
N GLU A 53 -18.06 8.68 -8.02
CA GLU A 53 -17.88 8.17 -9.39
C GLU A 53 -16.73 7.15 -9.43
N LYS A 54 -16.88 6.15 -10.31
CA LYS A 54 -15.89 5.09 -10.46
C LYS A 54 -14.62 5.64 -11.15
N PRO A 55 -13.46 5.58 -10.47
CA PRO A 55 -12.20 5.95 -11.07
C PRO A 55 -11.83 5.02 -12.24
N SER A 56 -10.90 5.47 -13.07
CA SER A 56 -10.39 4.65 -14.19
C SER A 56 -9.56 3.49 -13.68
N ILE A 57 -9.70 2.33 -14.34
CA ILE A 57 -8.80 1.20 -14.13
C ILE A 57 -7.44 1.52 -14.76
N ILE A 58 -6.38 1.27 -14.00
CA ILE A 58 -5.00 1.40 -14.43
C ILE A 58 -4.43 0.00 -14.63
N HIS A 59 -3.76 -0.22 -15.73
CA HIS A 59 -2.99 -1.42 -15.98
C HIS A 59 -1.53 -1.19 -15.60
N SER A 60 -0.87 -2.21 -15.07
CA SER A 60 0.57 -2.15 -14.83
C SER A 60 1.30 -1.76 -16.12
N GLY A 61 2.32 -0.91 -15.96
CA GLY A 61 3.15 -0.48 -17.08
C GLY A 61 3.97 -1.62 -17.71
N SER A 62 4.72 -1.29 -18.74
CA SER A 62 5.68 -2.22 -19.33
C SER A 62 6.80 -2.56 -18.35
N THR A 63 7.40 -3.75 -18.50
CA THR A 63 8.42 -4.27 -17.57
C THR A 63 9.69 -3.41 -17.50
N ASP A 64 10.02 -2.69 -18.56
CA ASP A 64 11.12 -1.73 -18.61
C ASP A 64 10.88 -0.48 -17.75
N ILE A 65 9.64 -0.15 -17.46
CA ILE A 65 9.26 0.91 -16.53
C ILE A 65 9.14 0.36 -15.12
N THR A 66 8.38 -0.71 -14.93
CA THR A 66 8.01 -1.20 -13.59
C THR A 66 9.10 -1.97 -12.88
N ASN A 67 10.00 -2.63 -13.62
CA ASN A 67 11.17 -3.35 -13.07
C ASN A 67 10.85 -4.19 -11.83
N VAL A 68 9.77 -4.95 -11.84
CA VAL A 68 9.31 -5.69 -10.67
C VAL A 68 10.27 -6.84 -10.34
N ILE A 69 10.75 -6.85 -9.10
CA ILE A 69 11.54 -7.94 -8.52
C ILE A 69 10.70 -8.60 -7.43
N TYR A 70 10.40 -9.87 -7.59
CA TYR A 70 9.64 -10.67 -6.64
C TYR A 70 10.49 -11.80 -6.09
N LYS A 71 10.67 -11.87 -4.76
CA LYS A 71 11.55 -12.83 -4.07
C LYS A 71 12.94 -12.93 -4.73
N GLY A 72 13.52 -11.76 -5.05
CA GLY A 72 14.84 -11.64 -5.65
C GLY A 72 14.93 -12.00 -7.14
N LYS A 73 13.81 -12.23 -7.84
CA LYS A 73 13.77 -12.57 -9.27
C LYS A 73 12.94 -11.57 -10.06
N PRO A 74 13.40 -11.15 -11.25
CA PRO A 74 12.59 -10.33 -12.14
C PRO A 74 11.28 -11.04 -12.52
N THR A 75 10.19 -10.28 -12.59
CA THR A 75 8.89 -10.73 -13.01
C THR A 75 8.18 -9.64 -13.81
N GLU A 76 7.18 -10.00 -14.59
CA GLU A 76 6.33 -9.00 -15.24
C GLU A 76 5.46 -8.23 -14.23
N GLY A 77 5.06 -8.88 -13.12
CA GLY A 77 4.25 -8.28 -12.05
C GLY A 77 2.97 -7.63 -12.58
N LYS A 78 2.34 -8.21 -13.63
CA LYS A 78 1.16 -7.62 -14.24
C LYS A 78 -0.04 -7.67 -13.29
N SER A 79 -0.76 -6.56 -13.23
CA SER A 79 -1.97 -6.40 -12.44
C SER A 79 -2.80 -5.24 -12.96
N LYS A 80 -4.04 -5.17 -12.50
CA LYS A 80 -4.90 -4.00 -12.68
C LYS A 80 -5.07 -3.33 -11.33
N TYR A 81 -5.18 -2.01 -11.33
CA TYR A 81 -5.32 -1.20 -10.13
C TYR A 81 -6.46 -0.21 -10.27
N MET A 82 -7.05 0.13 -9.15
CA MET A 82 -7.91 1.29 -9.02
C MET A 82 -7.62 1.98 -7.70
N PHE A 83 -7.46 3.30 -7.77
CA PHE A 83 -7.23 4.14 -6.61
C PHE A 83 -8.48 4.95 -6.29
N ILE A 84 -8.96 4.80 -5.07
CA ILE A 84 -10.13 5.50 -4.54
C ILE A 84 -9.66 6.47 -3.48
N ASP A 85 -9.67 7.75 -3.81
CA ASP A 85 -9.29 8.79 -2.86
C ASP A 85 -10.38 8.99 -1.82
N THR A 86 -9.98 8.95 -0.56
CA THR A 86 -10.84 9.33 0.57
C THR A 86 -10.19 10.48 1.35
N PRO A 87 -10.90 11.18 2.23
CA PRO A 87 -10.32 12.32 2.95
C PRO A 87 -9.08 12.02 3.80
N LEU A 88 -8.87 10.77 4.19
CA LEU A 88 -7.81 10.40 5.13
C LEU A 88 -6.75 9.47 4.55
N ILE A 89 -7.15 8.52 3.73
CA ILE A 89 -6.27 7.54 3.08
C ILE A 89 -6.76 7.25 1.68
N GLN A 90 -5.91 6.74 0.83
CA GLN A 90 -6.30 6.19 -0.46
C GLN A 90 -6.59 4.68 -0.30
N ILE A 91 -7.70 4.20 -0.84
CA ILE A 91 -7.98 2.76 -0.95
C ILE A 91 -7.48 2.31 -2.32
N GLU A 92 -6.61 1.32 -2.33
CA GLU A 92 -6.11 0.70 -3.54
C GLU A 92 -6.76 -0.68 -3.72
N LEU A 93 -7.37 -0.92 -4.87
CA LEU A 93 -7.86 -2.24 -5.27
C LEU A 93 -6.90 -2.82 -6.30
N ILE A 94 -6.49 -4.08 -6.12
CA ILE A 94 -5.51 -4.76 -6.96
C ILE A 94 -6.09 -6.08 -7.45
N GLU A 95 -6.23 -6.24 -8.75
CA GLU A 95 -6.49 -7.53 -9.40
C GLU A 95 -5.17 -8.06 -9.97
N PRO A 96 -4.57 -9.10 -9.36
CA PRO A 96 -3.31 -9.66 -9.86
C PRO A 96 -3.51 -10.36 -11.20
N GLY A 97 -2.50 -10.23 -12.06
CA GLY A 97 -2.40 -11.04 -13.29
C GLY A 97 -1.73 -12.39 -13.01
N GLU A 98 -1.34 -13.08 -14.10
CA GLU A 98 -0.78 -14.43 -14.01
C GLU A 98 0.71 -14.48 -13.58
N SER A 99 1.42 -13.36 -13.66
CA SER A 99 2.84 -13.31 -13.31
C SER A 99 3.05 -13.42 -11.79
N PRO A 100 4.15 -14.08 -11.35
CA PRO A 100 4.48 -14.19 -9.94
C PRO A 100 4.58 -12.81 -9.27
N SER A 101 3.91 -12.66 -8.14
CA SER A 101 3.88 -11.43 -7.35
C SER A 101 3.37 -11.70 -5.93
N THR A 102 3.59 -10.78 -5.01
CA THR A 102 3.00 -10.85 -3.67
C THR A 102 1.48 -10.80 -3.70
N TRP A 103 0.91 -10.10 -4.68
CA TRP A 103 -0.54 -10.00 -4.86
C TRP A 103 -1.15 -11.33 -5.30
N LYS A 104 -0.50 -12.04 -6.24
CA LYS A 104 -0.93 -13.36 -6.69
C LYS A 104 -0.80 -14.38 -5.55
N ASP A 105 0.34 -14.40 -4.87
CA ASP A 105 0.55 -15.28 -3.71
C ASP A 105 -0.53 -15.04 -2.63
N HIS A 106 -0.87 -13.78 -2.36
CA HIS A 106 -1.90 -13.45 -1.39
C HIS A 106 -3.26 -14.01 -1.81
N LEU A 107 -3.66 -13.75 -3.05
CA LEU A 107 -4.94 -14.22 -3.59
C LEU A 107 -5.06 -15.75 -3.56
N GLU A 108 -3.99 -16.46 -3.89
CA GLU A 108 -3.95 -17.93 -3.91
C GLU A 108 -3.92 -18.53 -2.50
N THR A 109 -3.26 -17.87 -1.55
CA THR A 109 -3.06 -18.40 -0.20
C THR A 109 -4.19 -18.03 0.76
N TYR A 110 -4.63 -16.77 0.72
CA TYR A 110 -5.56 -16.20 1.69
C TYR A 110 -6.91 -15.79 1.08
N GLY A 111 -6.99 -15.73 -0.25
CA GLY A 111 -8.16 -15.20 -0.94
C GLY A 111 -8.12 -13.67 -1.03
N GLU A 112 -9.30 -13.08 -1.20
CA GLU A 112 -9.47 -11.63 -1.28
C GLU A 112 -9.36 -10.98 0.10
N GLY A 113 -8.79 -9.79 0.15
CA GLY A 113 -8.69 -9.04 1.40
C GLY A 113 -7.53 -8.07 1.46
N VAL A 114 -7.26 -7.57 2.68
CA VAL A 114 -6.20 -6.59 2.92
C VAL A 114 -4.84 -7.22 2.65
N HIS A 115 -4.07 -6.59 1.75
CA HIS A 115 -2.72 -7.01 1.39
C HIS A 115 -1.65 -6.18 2.11
N HIS A 116 -1.74 -4.85 2.04
CA HIS A 116 -0.75 -3.98 2.65
C HIS A 116 -1.33 -2.64 3.13
N ILE A 117 -0.56 -1.98 3.97
CA ILE A 117 -0.67 -0.55 4.25
C ILE A 117 0.62 0.13 3.80
N SER A 118 0.51 1.34 3.24
CA SER A 118 1.66 2.03 2.69
C SER A 118 2.02 3.32 3.44
N PHE A 119 3.30 3.65 3.37
CA PHE A 119 3.87 4.87 3.94
C PHE A 119 4.79 5.52 2.90
N VAL A 120 4.63 6.83 2.67
CA VAL A 120 5.59 7.59 1.88
C VAL A 120 6.81 7.87 2.75
N VAL A 121 7.96 7.44 2.29
CA VAL A 121 9.24 7.58 2.99
C VAL A 121 10.25 8.35 2.14
N LYS A 122 11.27 8.86 2.79
CA LYS A 122 12.50 9.33 2.15
C LYS A 122 13.57 8.25 2.34
N ASP A 123 14.50 8.19 1.38
CA ASP A 123 15.64 7.26 1.45
C ASP A 123 15.19 5.80 1.56
N LEU A 124 14.40 5.34 0.57
CA LEU A 124 13.79 4.00 0.52
C LEU A 124 14.80 2.89 0.85
N GLU A 125 16.01 2.95 0.27
CA GLU A 125 17.04 1.94 0.49
C GLU A 125 17.46 1.84 1.96
N ASP A 126 17.62 2.97 2.64
CA ASP A 126 17.99 2.98 4.06
C ASP A 126 16.85 2.43 4.92
N LYS A 127 15.59 2.72 4.56
CA LYS A 127 14.42 2.17 5.26
C LYS A 127 14.26 0.67 5.04
N MET A 128 14.48 0.19 3.81
CA MET A 128 14.50 -1.24 3.51
C MET A 128 15.56 -1.95 4.36
N LYS A 129 16.82 -1.48 4.31
CA LYS A 129 17.93 -2.05 5.06
C LYS A 129 17.65 -2.08 6.57
N MET A 130 17.15 -0.97 7.12
CA MET A 130 16.76 -0.90 8.54
C MET A 130 15.72 -1.97 8.91
N LEU A 131 14.69 -2.14 8.10
CA LEU A 131 13.65 -3.15 8.36
C LEU A 131 14.17 -4.57 8.17
N GLU A 132 15.06 -4.82 7.22
CA GLU A 132 15.73 -6.12 7.05
C GLU A 132 16.60 -6.48 8.26
N GLU A 133 17.36 -5.52 8.80
CA GLU A 133 18.14 -5.69 10.05
C GLU A 133 17.24 -6.01 11.27
N MET A 134 15.98 -5.57 11.24
CA MET A 134 14.97 -5.91 12.24
C MET A 134 14.28 -7.26 11.99
N GLY A 135 14.64 -7.98 10.93
CA GLY A 135 14.09 -9.29 10.57
C GLY A 135 12.86 -9.25 9.66
N TYR A 136 12.60 -8.13 8.99
CA TYR A 136 11.50 -7.98 8.02
C TYR A 136 12.07 -7.95 6.60
N PRO A 137 12.14 -9.10 5.89
CA PRO A 137 12.75 -9.15 4.57
C PRO A 137 11.93 -8.42 3.50
N VAL A 138 12.64 -7.89 2.51
CA VAL A 138 12.03 -7.40 1.26
C VAL A 138 11.51 -8.58 0.47
N ILE A 139 10.23 -8.57 0.09
CA ILE A 139 9.59 -9.62 -0.68
C ILE A 139 9.24 -9.21 -2.11
N GLN A 140 9.02 -7.93 -2.36
CA GLN A 140 8.84 -7.39 -3.71
C GLN A 140 9.26 -5.93 -3.76
N THR A 141 9.86 -5.54 -4.88
CA THR A 141 10.13 -4.14 -5.22
C THR A 141 9.69 -3.86 -6.64
N GLY A 142 9.52 -2.59 -6.96
CA GLY A 142 9.23 -2.15 -8.33
C GLY A 142 9.13 -0.64 -8.42
N ASN A 143 8.99 -0.16 -9.65
CA ASN A 143 8.71 1.24 -9.90
C ASN A 143 7.20 1.43 -10.10
N PHE A 144 6.72 2.65 -9.87
CA PHE A 144 5.36 3.02 -10.22
C PHE A 144 5.13 2.87 -11.72
N PHE A 145 3.91 2.57 -12.10
CA PHE A 145 3.51 2.39 -13.51
C PHE A 145 3.85 3.59 -14.42
N ASN A 146 4.02 4.77 -13.86
CA ASN A 146 4.36 6.02 -14.56
C ASN A 146 5.86 6.39 -14.45
N GLY A 147 6.67 5.56 -13.76
CA GLY A 147 8.09 5.78 -13.54
C GLY A 147 8.46 6.93 -12.59
N LYS A 148 7.47 7.53 -11.88
CA LYS A 148 7.69 8.68 -11.00
C LYS A 148 7.97 8.33 -9.54
N GLY A 149 8.26 7.09 -9.26
CA GLY A 149 8.57 6.63 -7.93
C GLY A 149 8.78 5.12 -7.91
N ARG A 150 9.04 4.61 -6.74
CA ARG A 150 9.29 3.18 -6.50
C ARG A 150 8.68 2.72 -5.19
N TYR A 151 8.52 1.43 -5.05
CA TYR A 151 7.97 0.81 -3.86
C TYR A 151 8.77 -0.41 -3.41
N ALA A 152 8.62 -0.75 -2.14
CA ALA A 152 9.12 -1.99 -1.58
C ALA A 152 8.08 -2.58 -0.61
N TYR A 153 7.78 -3.86 -0.75
CA TYR A 153 6.99 -4.62 0.21
C TYR A 153 7.92 -5.34 1.19
N MET A 154 7.71 -5.06 2.47
CA MET A 154 8.42 -5.69 3.58
C MET A 154 7.52 -6.75 4.22
N ASP A 155 8.01 -7.98 4.37
CA ASP A 155 7.25 -9.01 5.11
C ASP A 155 7.26 -8.72 6.60
N THR A 156 6.27 -8.00 7.01
CA THR A 156 6.04 -7.60 8.41
C THR A 156 4.88 -8.35 9.05
N THR A 157 4.35 -9.36 8.37
CA THR A 157 3.12 -10.07 8.77
C THR A 157 3.23 -10.77 10.12
N SER A 158 4.42 -11.22 10.51
CA SER A 158 4.66 -11.83 11.82
C SER A 158 4.38 -10.89 13.00
N THR A 159 4.67 -9.60 12.84
CA THR A 159 4.56 -8.58 13.88
C THR A 159 3.34 -7.68 13.67
N TYR A 160 3.24 -7.06 12.49
CA TYR A 160 2.21 -6.05 12.21
C TYR A 160 0.93 -6.64 11.60
N LYS A 161 0.90 -7.94 11.28
CA LYS A 161 -0.25 -8.70 10.74
C LYS A 161 -0.69 -8.24 9.34
N VAL A 162 0.14 -7.46 8.69
CA VAL A 162 -0.05 -6.92 7.34
C VAL A 162 1.33 -6.67 6.73
N ILE A 163 1.43 -6.69 5.42
CA ILE A 163 2.63 -6.22 4.70
C ILE A 163 2.72 -4.71 4.84
N ILE A 164 3.92 -4.20 5.12
CA ILE A 164 4.18 -2.75 5.05
C ILE A 164 4.81 -2.45 3.70
N GLU A 165 4.19 -1.50 3.00
CA GLU A 165 4.74 -0.93 1.78
C GLU A 165 5.43 0.40 2.07
N LEU A 166 6.63 0.52 1.56
CA LEU A 166 7.37 1.77 1.52
C LEU A 166 7.25 2.37 0.12
N LEU A 167 6.83 3.62 0.03
CA LEU A 167 6.70 4.39 -1.22
C LEU A 167 7.73 5.51 -1.23
N GLU A 168 8.44 5.67 -2.33
CA GLU A 168 9.31 6.82 -2.56
C GLU A 168 8.95 7.49 -3.89
N ARG A 169 8.71 8.80 -3.84
CA ARG A 169 8.40 9.64 -5.01
C ARG A 169 9.64 10.40 -5.43
N PHE A 170 9.91 10.48 -6.73
CA PHE A 170 11.17 11.08 -7.23
C PHE A 170 11.14 12.61 -7.34
N ASP A 171 9.99 13.23 -7.30
CA ASP A 171 9.79 14.67 -7.59
C ASP A 171 9.11 15.44 -6.43
N GLU A 172 9.24 14.96 -5.19
CA GLU A 172 8.70 15.65 -4.00
C GLU A 172 9.79 16.00 -2.97
#